data_16a23a10476be46a4ecc050be2553cd1
#
_entry.id   16a23a10476be46a4ecc050be2553cd1
#
_cell.length_a   1.000
_cell.length_b   1.000
_cell.length_c   1.000
_cell.angle_alpha   90.00
_cell.angle_beta   90.00
_cell.angle_gamma   90.00
#
_symmetry.space_group_name_H-M   'P 1'
#
loop_
_entity.id
_entity.type
_entity.pdbx_description
1 polymer ?
#
loop_
_entity_poly.entity_id
_entity_poly.type
_entity_poly.pdbx_seq_one_letter_code
_entity_poly.pdbx_strand_id
1 'polypeptide(L)'
;MANFDPNTGAPLVPQKKKGGKIALVIVGVVLLCALGFGFGASIRSFARARIVPKEGGSASVYTIPAPGKDTEAPPKAAYTGDELSAAEIYALLTPACVGVSTSTTSTNVFGQITRGAITGSGFIISADGYVLTNNHVIETALAENLEVKVMLYSGEEYTAEIIGGDSRSDVALLKIPGKDFPSVTLGTFSGTRVGEPIYAIGNPLGELTYSMTSGIVSALDRSITISNNTAIDMFQIDAAINNGNSGGPIINRFGQVIGIASAKYASSGVEGLGFAIPIDDALKVVDDLAAYGYVKGRPLLGVVVGNAEAYTTDGTPGAIVMEINRGSCSDKAGILVGDIIVEAGGKTITSVADLLDARRAWHAGDTITIVALRGEETLTFSVTLDEDLPQKTE
;
A
#
# COMPACT_ATOMS: atom_id res chain seq x y z
N MET A 1 26.71 -40.38 -19.68
CA MET A 1 27.55 -39.45 -20.46
C MET A 1 26.58 -38.55 -21.21
N ALA A 2 26.60 -37.25 -20.95
CA ALA A 2 25.73 -36.30 -21.65
C ALA A 2 26.34 -36.00 -23.03
N ASN A 3 25.54 -36.15 -24.11
CA ASN A 3 25.95 -35.81 -25.46
C ASN A 3 25.78 -34.32 -25.71
N PHE A 4 26.88 -33.68 -26.11
CA PHE A 4 26.92 -32.27 -26.52
C PHE A 4 27.14 -32.16 -28.04
N ASP A 5 26.64 -31.09 -28.66
CA ASP A 5 26.87 -30.77 -30.07
C ASP A 5 28.35 -30.37 -30.26
N PRO A 6 29.08 -31.06 -31.16
CA PRO A 6 30.51 -30.83 -31.33
C PRO A 6 30.87 -29.47 -31.93
N ASN A 7 29.92 -28.72 -32.51
CA ASN A 7 30.19 -27.42 -33.15
C ASN A 7 29.82 -26.22 -32.28
N THR A 8 28.91 -26.38 -31.29
CA THR A 8 28.39 -25.28 -30.47
C THR A 8 28.60 -25.48 -28.98
N GLY A 9 28.95 -26.68 -28.51
CA GLY A 9 29.14 -27.01 -27.10
C GLY A 9 27.83 -27.02 -26.27
N ALA A 10 26.66 -26.93 -26.90
CA ALA A 10 25.38 -26.92 -26.23
C ALA A 10 24.84 -28.33 -25.94
N PRO A 11 24.15 -28.59 -24.82
CA PRO A 11 23.60 -29.91 -24.51
C PRO A 11 22.42 -30.23 -25.42
N LEU A 12 22.44 -31.44 -26.03
CA LEU A 12 21.36 -31.96 -26.86
C LEU A 12 20.18 -32.39 -25.97
N VAL A 13 19.07 -31.66 -26.03
CA VAL A 13 17.83 -32.00 -25.34
C VAL A 13 17.00 -32.94 -26.19
N PRO A 14 16.58 -34.12 -25.69
CA PRO A 14 15.79 -35.08 -26.48
C PRO A 14 14.42 -34.52 -26.81
N GLN A 15 14.07 -34.43 -28.08
CA GLN A 15 12.74 -34.04 -28.56
C GLN A 15 11.70 -35.12 -28.23
N LYS A 16 10.72 -34.76 -27.39
CA LYS A 16 9.55 -35.59 -27.12
C LYS A 16 8.60 -35.59 -28.33
N LYS A 17 8.34 -36.77 -28.88
CA LYS A 17 7.31 -36.98 -29.94
C LYS A 17 5.93 -36.50 -29.48
N LYS A 18 5.39 -35.47 -30.11
CA LYS A 18 4.01 -35.03 -29.98
C LYS A 18 3.08 -35.94 -30.79
N GLY A 19 2.42 -36.91 -30.14
CA GLY A 19 1.55 -37.83 -30.89
C GLY A 19 0.49 -38.59 -30.07
N GLY A 20 0.24 -38.25 -28.79
CA GLY A 20 -0.69 -39.02 -27.97
C GLY A 20 -1.72 -38.27 -27.15
N LYS A 21 -1.69 -36.94 -27.13
CA LYS A 21 -2.54 -36.17 -26.20
C LYS A 21 -3.85 -35.62 -26.77
N ILE A 22 -4.00 -35.53 -28.10
CA ILE A 22 -5.22 -34.96 -28.72
C ILE A 22 -6.39 -35.94 -28.65
N ALA A 23 -6.17 -37.24 -28.82
CA ALA A 23 -7.21 -38.27 -28.73
C ALA A 23 -7.79 -38.40 -27.30
N LEU A 24 -6.97 -38.23 -26.27
CA LEU A 24 -7.39 -38.34 -24.86
C LEU A 24 -8.24 -37.13 -24.40
N VAL A 25 -7.98 -35.94 -24.94
CA VAL A 25 -8.77 -34.73 -24.62
C VAL A 25 -10.17 -34.79 -25.24
N ILE A 26 -10.31 -35.30 -26.48
CA ILE A 26 -11.62 -35.42 -27.14
C ILE A 26 -12.52 -36.43 -26.41
N VAL A 27 -11.99 -37.58 -25.98
CA VAL A 27 -12.73 -38.56 -25.19
C VAL A 27 -13.14 -38.01 -23.81
N GLY A 28 -12.27 -37.23 -23.18
CA GLY A 28 -12.58 -36.57 -21.89
C GLY A 28 -13.72 -35.56 -21.98
N VAL A 29 -13.75 -34.75 -23.05
CA VAL A 29 -14.81 -33.74 -23.25
C VAL A 29 -16.17 -34.40 -23.57
N VAL A 30 -16.20 -35.48 -24.36
CA VAL A 30 -17.43 -36.21 -24.66
C VAL A 30 -18.00 -36.88 -23.40
N LEU A 31 -17.17 -37.44 -22.52
CA LEU A 31 -17.58 -38.04 -21.25
C LEU A 31 -18.12 -36.97 -20.26
N LEU A 32 -17.52 -35.80 -20.22
CA LEU A 32 -18.00 -34.68 -19.38
C LEU A 32 -19.34 -34.12 -19.86
N CYS A 33 -19.59 -34.05 -21.17
CA CYS A 33 -20.89 -33.64 -21.73
C CYS A 33 -21.99 -34.68 -21.46
N ALA A 34 -21.68 -35.99 -21.50
CA ALA A 34 -22.63 -37.03 -21.19
C ALA A 34 -23.02 -37.08 -19.71
N LEU A 35 -22.07 -36.82 -18.80
CA LEU A 35 -22.36 -36.71 -17.36
C LEU A 35 -23.14 -35.43 -17.02
N GLY A 36 -22.91 -34.30 -17.73
CA GLY A 36 -23.66 -33.05 -17.55
C GLY A 36 -25.13 -33.16 -17.94
N PHE A 37 -25.45 -33.95 -18.98
CA PHE A 37 -26.84 -34.16 -19.40
C PHE A 37 -27.63 -35.11 -18.44
N GLY A 38 -26.96 -36.07 -17.81
CA GLY A 38 -27.57 -36.96 -16.81
C GLY A 38 -27.92 -36.24 -15.50
N PHE A 39 -27.09 -35.26 -15.09
CA PHE A 39 -27.30 -34.48 -13.86
C PHE A 39 -28.42 -33.44 -14.00
N GLY A 40 -28.59 -32.86 -15.20
CA GLY A 40 -29.66 -31.88 -15.46
C GLY A 40 -31.07 -32.46 -15.43
N ALA A 41 -31.25 -33.77 -15.74
CA ALA A 41 -32.55 -34.45 -15.68
C ALA A 41 -32.96 -34.81 -14.24
N SER A 42 -31.98 -35.11 -13.36
CA SER A 42 -32.23 -35.44 -11.95
C SER A 42 -32.63 -34.25 -11.11
N ILE A 43 -32.15 -33.02 -11.43
CA ILE A 43 -32.49 -31.80 -10.68
C ILE A 43 -33.94 -31.35 -10.94
N ARG A 44 -34.51 -31.64 -12.10
CA ARG A 44 -35.92 -31.29 -12.39
C ARG A 44 -36.95 -32.10 -11.62
N SER A 45 -36.59 -33.27 -11.10
CA SER A 45 -37.50 -34.12 -10.30
C SER A 45 -37.54 -33.75 -8.81
N PHE A 46 -36.56 -33.05 -8.29
CA PHE A 46 -36.48 -32.64 -6.87
C PHE A 46 -37.21 -31.31 -6.54
N ALA A 47 -37.61 -30.54 -7.56
CA ALA A 47 -38.19 -29.21 -7.36
C ALA A 47 -39.68 -29.19 -7.06
N ARG A 48 -40.34 -30.35 -6.74
CA ARG A 48 -41.79 -30.44 -6.41
C ARG A 48 -42.10 -31.07 -5.05
N ALA A 49 -41.18 -31.11 -4.12
CA ALA A 49 -41.52 -31.41 -2.73
C ALA A 49 -42.02 -30.12 -2.05
N ARG A 50 -43.33 -30.01 -1.87
CA ARG A 50 -43.95 -28.99 -1.04
C ARG A 50 -43.42 -29.15 0.39
N ILE A 51 -42.64 -28.17 0.86
CA ILE A 51 -42.31 -28.06 2.27
C ILE A 51 -43.58 -27.58 2.98
N VAL A 52 -44.21 -28.50 3.70
CA VAL A 52 -45.27 -28.17 4.66
C VAL A 52 -44.54 -27.70 5.93
N PRO A 53 -44.80 -26.50 6.46
CA PRO A 53 -44.24 -26.10 7.74
C PRO A 53 -44.80 -27.01 8.85
N LYS A 54 -43.92 -27.69 9.57
CA LYS A 54 -44.26 -28.42 10.77
C LYS A 54 -44.32 -27.42 11.92
N GLU A 55 -45.51 -27.10 12.38
CA GLU A 55 -45.71 -26.31 13.59
C GLU A 55 -45.11 -27.03 14.81
N GLY A 56 -44.40 -26.27 15.66
CA GLY A 56 -44.06 -26.68 17.02
C GLY A 56 -42.69 -27.30 17.21
N GLY A 57 -41.64 -26.54 16.93
CA GLY A 57 -40.32 -26.77 17.48
C GLY A 57 -39.83 -25.47 18.15
N SER A 58 -39.80 -25.43 19.46
CA SER A 58 -39.22 -24.33 20.24
C SER A 58 -37.74 -24.17 19.80
N ALA A 59 -37.42 -23.11 19.05
CA ALA A 59 -36.07 -22.75 18.77
C ALA A 59 -35.43 -22.34 20.12
N SER A 60 -34.46 -23.12 20.59
CA SER A 60 -33.62 -22.72 21.71
C SER A 60 -32.80 -21.51 21.25
N VAL A 61 -33.20 -20.33 21.71
CA VAL A 61 -32.43 -19.11 21.56
C VAL A 61 -31.14 -19.36 22.35
N TYR A 62 -30.02 -19.46 21.64
CA TYR A 62 -28.69 -19.46 22.27
C TYR A 62 -28.49 -18.08 22.93
N THR A 63 -28.73 -18.00 24.22
CA THR A 63 -28.45 -16.78 24.99
C THR A 63 -26.93 -16.73 25.19
N ILE A 64 -26.26 -15.82 24.47
CA ILE A 64 -24.88 -15.48 24.75
C ILE A 64 -24.85 -14.91 26.18
N PRO A 65 -23.99 -15.42 27.10
CA PRO A 65 -23.83 -14.82 28.42
C PRO A 65 -23.50 -13.35 28.26
N ALA A 66 -24.19 -12.46 28.97
CA ALA A 66 -23.87 -11.04 28.98
C ALA A 66 -22.40 -10.87 29.38
N PRO A 67 -21.59 -10.06 28.67
CA PRO A 67 -20.22 -9.77 29.05
C PRO A 67 -20.24 -9.21 30.49
N GLY A 68 -19.27 -9.67 31.30
CA GLY A 68 -19.14 -9.24 32.71
C GLY A 68 -19.12 -7.72 32.81
N LYS A 69 -19.64 -7.21 33.91
CA LYS A 69 -19.95 -5.80 34.17
C LYS A 69 -18.75 -4.83 34.22
N ASP A 70 -17.55 -5.22 33.80
CA ASP A 70 -16.33 -4.43 33.98
C ASP A 70 -15.57 -4.08 32.70
N THR A 71 -16.22 -4.13 31.54
CA THR A 71 -15.66 -3.51 30.35
C THR A 71 -16.32 -2.14 30.19
N GLU A 72 -15.63 -1.06 30.56
CA GLU A 72 -15.94 0.29 30.12
C GLU A 72 -16.19 0.23 28.60
N ALA A 73 -17.36 0.70 28.16
CA ALA A 73 -17.64 0.83 26.74
C ALA A 73 -16.56 1.72 26.15
N PRO A 74 -15.91 1.31 25.05
CA PRO A 74 -14.90 2.14 24.40
C PRO A 74 -15.49 3.53 24.14
N PRO A 75 -14.67 4.60 24.26
CA PRO A 75 -15.16 5.98 24.10
C PRO A 75 -15.90 6.11 22.76
N LYS A 76 -17.09 6.69 22.81
CA LYS A 76 -17.91 6.92 21.63
C LYS A 76 -17.12 7.86 20.73
N ALA A 77 -16.84 7.44 19.49
CA ALA A 77 -16.20 8.30 18.51
C ALA A 77 -16.96 9.64 18.41
N ALA A 78 -16.24 10.74 18.49
CA ALA A 78 -16.84 12.09 18.49
C ALA A 78 -17.17 12.53 17.04
N TYR A 79 -17.95 11.71 16.31
CA TYR A 79 -18.46 12.10 15.01
C TYR A 79 -19.66 13.01 15.18
N THR A 80 -19.63 14.16 14.50
CA THR A 80 -20.72 15.14 14.51
C THR A 80 -21.41 15.09 13.15
N GLY A 81 -22.67 14.73 13.13
CA GLY A 81 -23.52 14.68 11.93
C GLY A 81 -24.49 13.52 11.94
N ASP A 82 -25.47 13.56 11.03
CA ASP A 82 -26.39 12.45 10.79
C ASP A 82 -25.71 11.35 9.97
N GLU A 83 -26.10 10.09 10.19
CA GLU A 83 -25.63 8.97 9.39
C GLU A 83 -26.22 9.05 7.97
N LEU A 84 -25.36 8.93 6.97
CA LEU A 84 -25.73 8.94 5.55
C LEU A 84 -25.83 7.51 5.00
N SER A 85 -26.73 7.29 4.08
CA SER A 85 -26.76 6.08 3.28
C SER A 85 -25.59 6.04 2.29
N ALA A 86 -25.21 4.84 1.82
CA ALA A 86 -24.17 4.67 0.81
C ALA A 86 -24.43 5.51 -0.46
N ALA A 87 -25.69 5.63 -0.89
CA ALA A 87 -26.06 6.42 -2.06
C ALA A 87 -25.86 7.94 -1.83
N GLU A 88 -26.17 8.44 -0.63
CA GLU A 88 -25.94 9.83 -0.26
C GLU A 88 -24.45 10.14 -0.15
N ILE A 89 -23.65 9.24 0.45
CA ILE A 89 -22.19 9.35 0.51
C ILE A 89 -21.59 9.42 -0.90
N TYR A 90 -22.05 8.53 -1.80
CA TYR A 90 -21.58 8.52 -3.18
C TYR A 90 -21.90 9.84 -3.90
N ALA A 91 -23.13 10.29 -3.82
CA ALA A 91 -23.57 11.54 -4.47
C ALA A 91 -22.85 12.77 -3.93
N LEU A 92 -22.58 12.80 -2.61
CA LEU A 92 -21.91 13.92 -1.94
C LEU A 92 -20.43 14.02 -2.27
N LEU A 93 -19.70 12.87 -2.31
CA LEU A 93 -18.24 12.89 -2.33
C LEU A 93 -17.63 12.59 -3.70
N THR A 94 -18.36 11.91 -4.60
CA THR A 94 -17.85 11.62 -5.95
C THR A 94 -17.40 12.87 -6.72
N PRO A 95 -18.09 14.03 -6.64
CA PRO A 95 -17.61 15.24 -7.31
C PRO A 95 -16.23 15.72 -6.87
N ALA A 96 -15.83 15.42 -5.64
CA ALA A 96 -14.51 15.76 -5.11
C ALA A 96 -13.46 14.67 -5.30
N CYS A 97 -13.84 13.48 -5.79
CA CYS A 97 -12.91 12.43 -6.16
C CYS A 97 -12.34 12.68 -7.55
N VAL A 98 -11.09 12.33 -7.77
CA VAL A 98 -10.39 12.55 -9.04
C VAL A 98 -9.64 11.31 -9.50
N GLY A 99 -9.47 11.17 -10.81
CA GLY A 99 -8.49 10.27 -11.41
C GLY A 99 -7.12 10.94 -11.46
N VAL A 100 -6.06 10.20 -11.13
CA VAL A 100 -4.67 10.69 -11.24
C VAL A 100 -3.93 9.79 -12.22
N SER A 101 -3.23 10.36 -13.19
CA SER A 101 -2.49 9.60 -14.20
C SER A 101 -1.18 10.25 -14.57
N THR A 102 -0.17 9.38 -14.85
CA THR A 102 1.14 9.77 -15.36
C THR A 102 1.42 8.94 -16.61
N SER A 103 1.71 9.60 -17.75
CA SER A 103 2.09 8.92 -18.96
C SER A 103 3.54 8.47 -18.87
N THR A 104 3.79 7.19 -19.09
CA THR A 104 5.14 6.61 -19.10
C THR A 104 5.52 6.14 -20.49
N THR A 105 6.81 6.20 -20.80
CA THR A 105 7.35 5.69 -22.05
C THR A 105 8.48 4.72 -21.74
N SER A 106 8.35 3.47 -22.16
CA SER A 106 9.42 2.48 -22.02
C SER A 106 9.93 2.05 -23.38
N THR A 107 11.25 1.88 -23.47
CA THR A 107 11.88 1.35 -24.69
C THR A 107 12.41 -0.04 -24.38
N ASN A 108 11.95 -1.04 -25.13
CA ASN A 108 12.44 -2.42 -24.95
C ASN A 108 13.85 -2.59 -25.56
N VAL A 109 14.47 -3.75 -25.32
CA VAL A 109 15.82 -4.09 -25.82
C VAL A 109 15.94 -4.08 -27.34
N PHE A 110 14.83 -4.04 -28.07
CA PHE A 110 14.76 -3.95 -29.55
C PHE A 110 14.50 -2.52 -30.05
N GLY A 111 14.53 -1.50 -29.16
CA GLY A 111 14.30 -0.12 -29.53
C GLY A 111 12.83 0.24 -29.78
N GLN A 112 11.88 -0.65 -29.45
CA GLN A 112 10.45 -0.37 -29.60
C GLN A 112 9.97 0.47 -28.40
N ILE A 113 9.29 1.57 -28.68
CA ILE A 113 8.71 2.47 -27.69
C ILE A 113 7.31 1.97 -27.35
N THR A 114 7.10 1.63 -26.08
CA THR A 114 5.78 1.31 -25.52
C THR A 114 5.34 2.48 -24.65
N ARG A 115 4.15 3.00 -24.90
CA ARG A 115 3.52 3.99 -24.03
C ARG A 115 2.61 3.29 -23.06
N GLY A 116 2.75 3.63 -21.79
CA GLY A 116 1.92 3.17 -20.68
C GLY A 116 1.37 4.36 -19.91
N ALA A 117 0.49 4.08 -18.97
CA ALA A 117 0.08 5.06 -17.97
C ALA A 117 0.07 4.37 -16.60
N ILE A 118 0.58 5.06 -15.60
CA ILE A 118 0.33 4.74 -14.19
C ILE A 118 -0.92 5.51 -13.82
N THR A 119 -1.91 4.81 -13.27
CA THR A 119 -3.19 5.40 -12.92
C THR A 119 -3.55 5.07 -11.49
N GLY A 120 -4.20 6.01 -10.83
CA GLY A 120 -4.76 5.87 -9.49
C GLY A 120 -5.89 6.86 -9.28
N SER A 121 -6.29 7.02 -8.05
CA SER A 121 -7.30 7.97 -7.61
C SER A 121 -6.68 9.04 -6.71
N GLY A 122 -7.45 10.09 -6.47
CA GLY A 122 -7.18 11.11 -5.48
C GLY A 122 -8.49 11.76 -5.04
N PHE A 123 -8.38 12.73 -4.17
CA PHE A 123 -9.52 13.56 -3.77
C PHE A 123 -9.08 14.99 -3.45
N ILE A 124 -9.96 15.93 -3.76
CA ILE A 124 -9.74 17.36 -3.55
C ILE A 124 -10.00 17.69 -2.08
N ILE A 125 -9.03 18.28 -1.39
CA ILE A 125 -9.10 18.62 0.02
C ILE A 125 -9.38 20.12 0.27
N SER A 126 -9.31 20.95 -0.78
CA SER A 126 -9.56 22.39 -0.66
C SER A 126 -10.15 22.98 -1.93
N ALA A 127 -10.95 24.03 -1.80
CA ALA A 127 -11.63 24.69 -2.92
C ALA A 127 -10.68 25.37 -3.91
N ASP A 128 -9.43 25.61 -3.54
CA ASP A 128 -8.39 26.15 -4.44
C ASP A 128 -7.63 25.06 -5.20
N GLY A 129 -7.97 23.75 -4.99
CA GLY A 129 -7.52 22.66 -5.84
C GLY A 129 -6.30 21.87 -5.32
N TYR A 130 -6.09 21.79 -4.00
CA TYR A 130 -5.18 20.80 -3.45
C TYR A 130 -5.79 19.40 -3.55
N VAL A 131 -5.01 18.44 -4.05
CA VAL A 131 -5.41 17.05 -4.26
C VAL A 131 -4.50 16.14 -3.47
N LEU A 132 -5.08 15.23 -2.71
CA LEU A 132 -4.38 14.20 -1.95
C LEU A 132 -4.46 12.86 -2.70
N THR A 133 -3.33 12.16 -2.79
CA THR A 133 -3.20 10.84 -3.42
C THR A 133 -2.07 10.04 -2.77
N ASN A 134 -1.79 8.83 -3.25
CA ASN A 134 -0.61 8.08 -2.83
C ASN A 134 0.66 8.51 -3.57
N ASN A 135 1.81 8.42 -2.88
CA ASN A 135 3.10 8.69 -3.48
C ASN A 135 3.42 7.71 -4.62
N HIS A 136 3.11 6.41 -4.47
CA HIS A 136 3.39 5.42 -5.50
C HIS A 136 2.64 5.66 -6.82
N VAL A 137 1.55 6.44 -6.81
CA VAL A 137 0.81 6.84 -8.02
C VAL A 137 1.61 7.84 -8.85
N ILE A 138 2.45 8.66 -8.20
CA ILE A 138 3.23 9.73 -8.84
C ILE A 138 4.75 9.53 -8.74
N GLU A 139 5.25 8.46 -8.10
CA GLU A 139 6.69 8.29 -7.86
C GLU A 139 7.52 8.28 -9.14
N THR A 140 7.00 7.69 -10.23
CA THR A 140 7.67 7.72 -11.54
C THR A 140 7.69 9.14 -12.12
N ALA A 141 6.61 9.91 -11.92
CA ALA A 141 6.57 11.30 -12.36
C ALA A 141 7.58 12.17 -11.61
N LEU A 142 7.73 11.95 -10.31
CA LEU A 142 8.75 12.62 -9.51
C LEU A 142 10.16 12.26 -9.94
N ALA A 143 10.43 10.96 -10.19
CA ALA A 143 11.77 10.48 -10.54
C ALA A 143 12.20 10.88 -11.96
N GLU A 144 11.27 10.92 -12.92
CA GLU A 144 11.54 11.16 -14.33
C GLU A 144 11.08 12.54 -14.80
N ASN A 145 10.61 13.40 -13.90
CA ASN A 145 10.07 14.74 -14.19
C ASN A 145 8.97 14.71 -15.25
N LEU A 146 8.00 13.79 -15.09
CA LEU A 146 6.88 13.63 -16.01
C LEU A 146 5.67 14.45 -15.54
N GLU A 147 4.79 14.75 -16.51
CA GLU A 147 3.54 15.44 -16.24
C GLU A 147 2.55 14.53 -15.52
N VAL A 148 1.93 15.05 -14.46
CA VAL A 148 0.80 14.41 -13.75
C VAL A 148 -0.49 15.07 -14.18
N LYS A 149 -1.46 14.26 -14.59
CA LYS A 149 -2.79 14.71 -14.97
C LYS A 149 -3.82 14.31 -13.92
N VAL A 150 -4.70 15.24 -13.63
CA VAL A 150 -5.84 15.07 -12.71
C VAL A 150 -7.12 15.23 -13.50
N MET A 151 -7.96 14.20 -13.52
CA MET A 151 -9.26 14.21 -14.19
C MET A 151 -10.37 14.32 -13.14
N LEU A 152 -11.20 15.35 -13.28
CA LEU A 152 -12.36 15.58 -12.43
C LEU A 152 -13.53 14.66 -12.80
N TYR A 153 -14.50 14.58 -11.90
CA TYR A 153 -15.77 13.89 -12.15
C TYR A 153 -16.54 14.45 -13.37
N SER A 154 -16.39 15.74 -13.64
CA SER A 154 -16.96 16.39 -14.83
C SER A 154 -16.36 15.91 -16.15
N GLY A 155 -15.22 15.21 -16.12
CA GLY A 155 -14.43 14.85 -17.31
C GLY A 155 -13.40 15.90 -17.70
N GLU A 156 -13.31 17.02 -16.99
CA GLU A 156 -12.26 18.02 -17.20
C GLU A 156 -10.91 17.49 -16.72
N GLU A 157 -9.85 17.72 -17.49
CA GLU A 157 -8.49 17.28 -17.18
C GLU A 157 -7.59 18.50 -16.92
N TYR A 158 -6.81 18.42 -15.85
CA TYR A 158 -5.85 19.43 -15.45
C TYR A 158 -4.45 18.85 -15.38
N THR A 159 -3.45 19.59 -15.82
CA THR A 159 -2.06 19.31 -15.44
C THR A 159 -1.84 19.77 -14.01
N ALA A 160 -1.43 18.88 -13.16
CA ALA A 160 -1.19 19.14 -11.75
C ALA A 160 0.28 19.47 -11.49
N GLU A 161 0.51 20.47 -10.65
CA GLU A 161 1.80 20.69 -10.02
C GLU A 161 1.98 19.67 -8.89
N ILE A 162 3.13 19.02 -8.83
CA ILE A 162 3.50 18.16 -7.71
C ILE A 162 4.07 19.05 -6.62
N ILE A 163 3.32 19.25 -5.52
CA ILE A 163 3.81 20.01 -4.37
C ILE A 163 4.85 19.20 -3.61
N GLY A 164 4.63 17.90 -3.47
CA GLY A 164 5.58 16.97 -2.89
C GLY A 164 5.01 15.57 -2.77
N GLY A 165 5.90 14.62 -2.51
CA GLY A 165 5.55 13.23 -2.27
C GLY A 165 6.49 12.59 -1.26
N ASP A 166 5.94 11.70 -0.45
CA ASP A 166 6.68 10.99 0.56
C ASP A 166 6.50 9.48 0.45
N SER A 167 7.56 8.81 0.02
CA SER A 167 7.55 7.35 -0.17
C SER A 167 7.45 6.56 1.14
N ARG A 168 7.78 7.14 2.28
CA ARG A 168 7.76 6.45 3.59
C ARG A 168 6.37 6.37 4.19
N SER A 169 5.53 7.37 3.93
CA SER A 169 4.12 7.37 4.33
C SER A 169 3.18 7.03 3.18
N ASP A 170 3.70 6.92 1.96
CA ASP A 170 2.94 6.72 0.72
C ASP A 170 1.88 7.81 0.48
N VAL A 171 2.20 9.06 0.81
CA VAL A 171 1.33 10.23 0.67
C VAL A 171 1.92 11.22 -0.31
N ALA A 172 1.09 11.80 -1.17
CA ALA A 172 1.48 12.85 -2.09
C ALA A 172 0.45 13.97 -2.16
N LEU A 173 0.94 15.20 -2.32
CA LEU A 173 0.14 16.40 -2.46
C LEU A 173 0.35 17.01 -3.84
N LEU A 174 -0.76 17.21 -4.55
CA LEU A 174 -0.80 17.83 -5.86
C LEU A 174 -1.59 19.14 -5.79
N LYS A 175 -1.40 20.01 -6.80
CA LYS A 175 -2.15 21.25 -6.97
C LYS A 175 -2.64 21.40 -8.38
N ILE A 176 -3.95 21.51 -8.59
CA ILE A 176 -4.54 21.86 -9.88
C ILE A 176 -4.87 23.36 -9.93
N PRO A 177 -4.68 24.03 -11.08
CA PRO A 177 -4.98 25.44 -11.23
C PRO A 177 -6.49 25.66 -11.28
N GLY A 178 -6.98 26.64 -10.53
CA GLY A 178 -8.40 27.01 -10.49
C GLY A 178 -8.89 27.38 -9.11
N LYS A 179 -10.19 27.43 -8.94
CA LYS A 179 -10.87 27.75 -7.68
C LYS A 179 -12.29 27.20 -7.70
N ASP A 180 -12.93 27.24 -6.53
CA ASP A 180 -14.31 26.79 -6.33
C ASP A 180 -14.51 25.30 -6.66
N PHE A 181 -13.46 24.51 -6.49
CA PHE A 181 -13.55 23.05 -6.62
C PHE A 181 -14.37 22.43 -5.49
N PRO A 182 -15.18 21.41 -5.77
CA PRO A 182 -15.77 20.60 -4.72
C PRO A 182 -14.65 19.93 -3.91
N SER A 183 -14.75 19.97 -2.60
CA SER A 183 -13.76 19.35 -1.71
C SER A 183 -14.43 18.45 -0.69
N VAL A 184 -13.70 17.42 -0.24
CA VAL A 184 -14.19 16.49 0.78
C VAL A 184 -14.22 17.16 2.16
N THR A 185 -15.05 16.61 3.05
CA THR A 185 -14.94 16.88 4.48
C THR A 185 -13.95 15.91 5.10
N LEU A 186 -12.86 16.42 5.64
CA LEU A 186 -11.89 15.62 6.37
C LEU A 186 -12.43 15.29 7.77
N GLY A 187 -12.34 14.01 8.13
CA GLY A 187 -12.66 13.51 9.47
C GLY A 187 -11.39 13.31 10.30
N THR A 188 -11.48 12.40 11.25
CA THR A 188 -10.34 11.89 12.03
C THR A 188 -10.44 10.37 12.09
N PHE A 189 -9.30 9.69 12.02
CA PHE A 189 -9.24 8.25 12.26
C PHE A 189 -9.24 7.93 13.76
N SER A 190 -8.79 8.88 14.58
CA SER A 190 -8.81 8.75 16.04
C SER A 190 -10.24 8.49 16.55
N GLY A 191 -10.41 7.40 17.31
CA GLY A 191 -11.71 6.97 17.82
C GLY A 191 -12.48 6.03 16.88
N THR A 192 -11.97 5.73 15.68
CA THR A 192 -12.51 4.67 14.81
C THR A 192 -12.40 3.31 15.50
N ARG A 193 -13.38 2.44 15.27
CA ARG A 193 -13.42 1.10 15.89
C ARG A 193 -13.52 0.03 14.83
N VAL A 194 -12.98 -1.15 15.14
CA VAL A 194 -13.19 -2.35 14.33
C VAL A 194 -14.69 -2.66 14.23
N GLY A 195 -15.14 -2.97 13.01
CA GLY A 195 -16.54 -3.22 12.69
C GLY A 195 -17.32 -1.99 12.21
N GLU A 196 -16.75 -0.78 12.23
CA GLU A 196 -17.41 0.40 11.68
C GLU A 196 -17.47 0.35 10.16
N PRO A 197 -18.63 0.69 9.55
CA PRO A 197 -18.78 0.70 8.11
C PRO A 197 -17.94 1.77 7.45
N ILE A 198 -17.34 1.43 6.32
CA ILE A 198 -16.56 2.35 5.49
C ILE A 198 -16.90 2.19 4.01
N TYR A 199 -16.59 3.21 3.24
CA TYR A 199 -16.75 3.28 1.80
C TYR A 199 -15.45 3.76 1.18
N ALA A 200 -15.08 3.18 0.04
CA ALA A 200 -13.95 3.62 -0.77
C ALA A 200 -14.47 4.07 -2.13
N ILE A 201 -14.07 5.26 -2.59
CA ILE A 201 -14.39 5.76 -3.92
C ILE A 201 -13.09 5.86 -4.72
N GLY A 202 -13.12 5.39 -5.97
CA GLY A 202 -12.00 5.48 -6.88
C GLY A 202 -12.45 5.62 -8.33
N ASN A 203 -11.52 6.04 -9.19
CA ASN A 203 -11.69 6.11 -10.64
C ASN A 203 -10.73 5.12 -11.32
N PRO A 204 -11.05 3.79 -11.28
CA PRO A 204 -10.17 2.80 -11.84
C PRO A 204 -10.00 3.01 -13.35
N LEU A 205 -8.73 3.15 -13.77
CA LEU A 205 -8.31 3.21 -15.17
C LEU A 205 -8.70 4.49 -15.95
N GLY A 206 -9.37 5.47 -15.33
CA GLY A 206 -9.85 6.66 -16.04
C GLY A 206 -10.92 6.39 -17.12
N GLU A 207 -11.19 5.11 -17.42
CA GLU A 207 -12.14 4.67 -18.44
C GLU A 207 -13.49 4.23 -17.83
N LEU A 208 -13.49 3.86 -16.56
CA LEU A 208 -14.71 3.46 -15.85
C LEU A 208 -15.14 4.61 -14.95
N THR A 209 -16.42 4.95 -15.05
CA THR A 209 -17.09 5.89 -14.15
C THR A 209 -16.78 5.52 -12.69
N TYR A 210 -16.52 6.53 -11.87
CA TYR A 210 -16.19 6.41 -10.45
C TYR A 210 -16.96 5.27 -9.78
N SER A 211 -16.21 4.36 -9.15
CA SER A 211 -16.77 3.19 -8.49
C SER A 211 -16.64 3.33 -6.98
N MET A 212 -17.69 2.88 -6.26
CA MET A 212 -17.66 2.81 -4.81
C MET A 212 -17.67 1.35 -4.37
N THR A 213 -16.80 1.01 -3.44
CA THR A 213 -16.83 -0.25 -2.70
C THR A 213 -17.14 0.02 -1.23
N SER A 214 -17.70 -0.96 -0.53
CA SER A 214 -18.05 -0.84 0.89
C SER A 214 -17.53 -2.03 1.67
N GLY A 215 -17.28 -1.81 2.94
CA GLY A 215 -16.82 -2.82 3.88
C GLY A 215 -16.81 -2.27 5.30
N ILE A 216 -15.98 -2.85 6.16
CA ILE A 216 -15.79 -2.42 7.53
C ILE A 216 -14.30 -2.25 7.84
N VAL A 217 -14.01 -1.54 8.90
CA VAL A 217 -12.67 -1.53 9.51
C VAL A 217 -12.43 -2.91 10.13
N SER A 218 -11.43 -3.64 9.65
CA SER A 218 -11.10 -5.00 10.09
C SER A 218 -10.04 -5.03 11.19
N ALA A 219 -9.09 -4.05 11.20
CA ALA A 219 -8.11 -3.85 12.26
C ALA A 219 -7.60 -2.41 12.23
N LEU A 220 -7.16 -1.87 13.38
CA LEU A 220 -6.76 -0.46 13.50
C LEU A 220 -5.27 -0.26 13.23
N ASP A 221 -4.42 -1.14 13.76
CA ASP A 221 -2.98 -0.97 13.77
C ASP A 221 -2.31 -2.14 13.02
N ARG A 222 -1.86 -1.87 11.81
CA ARG A 222 -1.11 -2.81 10.98
C ARG A 222 0.17 -2.14 10.50
N SER A 223 1.30 -2.55 11.02
CA SER A 223 2.59 -2.14 10.47
C SER A 223 2.90 -3.00 9.25
N ILE A 224 2.74 -2.43 8.07
CA ILE A 224 2.92 -3.12 6.79
C ILE A 224 4.31 -2.81 6.26
N THR A 225 5.15 -3.86 6.19
CA THR A 225 6.50 -3.73 5.65
C THR A 225 6.46 -3.64 4.13
N ILE A 226 7.03 -2.56 3.59
CA ILE A 226 7.21 -2.33 2.16
C ILE A 226 8.58 -2.87 1.70
N SER A 227 8.78 -2.91 0.39
CA SER A 227 10.11 -3.09 -0.21
C SER A 227 11.12 -2.13 0.43
N ASN A 228 12.32 -2.59 0.76
CA ASN A 228 13.36 -1.88 1.49
C ASN A 228 13.16 -1.72 3.00
N ASN A 229 12.42 -2.63 3.64
CA ASN A 229 12.22 -2.67 5.10
C ASN A 229 11.60 -1.40 5.73
N THR A 230 10.96 -0.55 4.95
CA THR A 230 10.16 0.56 5.50
C THR A 230 8.79 0.01 5.87
N ALA A 231 8.33 0.23 7.10
CA ALA A 231 7.00 -0.12 7.52
C ALA A 231 6.12 1.13 7.58
N ILE A 232 4.89 1.03 7.06
CA ILE A 232 3.85 2.06 7.16
C ILE A 232 2.77 1.55 8.10
N ASP A 233 2.36 2.38 9.03
CA ASP A 233 1.25 2.07 9.92
C ASP A 233 -0.06 2.37 9.19
N MET A 234 -0.89 1.34 9.02
CA MET A 234 -2.13 1.37 8.27
C MET A 234 -3.26 0.73 9.07
N PHE A 235 -4.49 1.01 8.71
CA PHE A 235 -5.61 0.20 9.16
C PHE A 235 -6.07 -0.76 8.06
N GLN A 236 -6.60 -1.90 8.49
CA GLN A 236 -7.10 -2.95 7.60
C GLN A 236 -8.59 -2.79 7.39
N ILE A 237 -9.04 -3.02 6.15
CA ILE A 237 -10.44 -3.01 5.73
C ILE A 237 -10.74 -4.24 4.86
N ASP A 238 -12.01 -4.62 4.76
CA ASP A 238 -12.45 -5.70 3.88
C ASP A 238 -13.15 -5.20 2.60
N ALA A 239 -13.30 -3.88 2.42
CA ALA A 239 -13.71 -3.31 1.15
C ALA A 239 -12.71 -3.68 0.04
N ALA A 240 -13.21 -3.95 -1.15
CA ALA A 240 -12.38 -4.30 -2.29
C ALA A 240 -11.48 -3.11 -2.70
N ILE A 241 -10.16 -3.25 -2.49
CA ILE A 241 -9.14 -2.29 -2.89
C ILE A 241 -8.33 -2.87 -4.04
N ASN A 242 -8.26 -2.15 -5.16
CA ASN A 242 -7.59 -2.52 -6.40
C ASN A 242 -6.76 -1.34 -6.91
N ASN A 243 -5.92 -1.57 -7.91
CA ASN A 243 -5.03 -0.56 -8.48
C ASN A 243 -5.72 0.74 -8.90
N GLY A 244 -7.03 0.72 -9.15
CA GLY A 244 -7.77 1.91 -9.58
C GLY A 244 -8.29 2.80 -8.45
N ASN A 245 -8.47 2.30 -7.23
CA ASN A 245 -8.91 3.11 -6.09
C ASN A 245 -7.77 3.50 -5.11
N SER A 246 -6.53 3.11 -5.43
CA SER A 246 -5.32 3.55 -4.72
C SER A 246 -5.20 5.07 -4.77
N GLY A 247 -5.01 5.71 -3.62
CA GLY A 247 -5.02 7.17 -3.47
C GLY A 247 -6.40 7.78 -3.28
N GLY A 248 -7.48 7.02 -3.47
CA GLY A 248 -8.86 7.47 -3.23
C GLY A 248 -9.21 7.53 -1.74
N PRO A 249 -10.32 8.24 -1.38
CA PRO A 249 -10.73 8.41 0.00
C PRO A 249 -11.35 7.13 0.58
N ILE A 250 -11.03 6.86 1.87
CA ILE A 250 -11.80 5.97 2.73
C ILE A 250 -12.70 6.84 3.60
N ILE A 251 -14.00 6.55 3.55
CA ILE A 251 -15.06 7.43 4.03
C ILE A 251 -15.85 6.71 5.12
N ASN A 252 -16.16 7.39 6.22
CA ASN A 252 -17.03 6.87 7.26
C ASN A 252 -18.53 7.07 6.92
N ARG A 253 -19.43 6.53 7.73
CA ARG A 253 -20.89 6.66 7.57
C ARG A 253 -21.44 8.10 7.70
N PHE A 254 -20.62 9.06 8.10
CA PHE A 254 -20.99 10.48 8.19
C PHE A 254 -20.51 11.31 7.00
N GLY A 255 -20.00 10.65 5.93
CA GLY A 255 -19.49 11.33 4.74
C GLY A 255 -18.14 12.04 4.96
N GLN A 256 -17.36 11.62 5.96
CA GLN A 256 -16.06 12.22 6.26
C GLN A 256 -14.95 11.26 5.83
N VAL A 257 -13.88 11.79 5.26
CA VAL A 257 -12.68 11.02 4.88
C VAL A 257 -11.85 10.74 6.13
N ILE A 258 -11.63 9.46 6.41
CA ILE A 258 -10.86 8.97 7.57
C ILE A 258 -9.57 8.26 7.17
N GLY A 259 -9.30 8.09 5.86
CA GLY A 259 -8.09 7.48 5.36
C GLY A 259 -7.93 7.56 3.86
N ILE A 260 -6.77 7.09 3.38
CA ILE A 260 -6.40 7.00 1.97
C ILE A 260 -6.25 5.53 1.61
N ALA A 261 -6.97 5.04 0.61
CA ALA A 261 -6.87 3.66 0.12
C ALA A 261 -5.47 3.39 -0.47
N SER A 262 -4.86 2.24 -0.17
CA SER A 262 -3.59 1.84 -0.78
C SER A 262 -3.66 0.39 -1.26
N ALA A 263 -3.70 0.20 -2.59
CA ALA A 263 -3.70 -1.11 -3.24
C ALA A 263 -2.29 -1.73 -3.33
N LYS A 264 -1.23 -0.93 -3.14
CA LYS A 264 0.17 -1.40 -3.20
C LYS A 264 0.45 -2.56 -2.24
N TYR A 265 -0.31 -2.64 -1.16
CA TYR A 265 -0.11 -3.60 -0.07
C TYR A 265 -1.16 -4.71 -0.02
N ALA A 266 -2.13 -4.68 -0.94
CA ALA A 266 -3.07 -5.79 -1.12
C ALA A 266 -2.32 -6.99 -1.74
N SER A 267 -2.35 -8.14 -1.08
CA SER A 267 -1.74 -9.36 -1.62
C SER A 267 -2.48 -9.81 -2.87
N SER A 268 -1.78 -9.96 -3.98
CA SER A 268 -2.38 -10.46 -5.22
C SER A 268 -2.99 -11.86 -4.99
N GLY A 269 -4.29 -11.99 -5.27
CA GLY A 269 -5.03 -13.24 -5.13
C GLY A 269 -5.65 -13.46 -3.74
N VAL A 270 -5.60 -12.47 -2.82
CA VAL A 270 -6.32 -12.50 -1.54
C VAL A 270 -7.41 -11.42 -1.58
N GLU A 271 -8.66 -11.84 -1.58
CA GLU A 271 -9.82 -10.94 -1.49
C GLU A 271 -10.12 -10.59 -0.02
N GLY A 272 -10.68 -9.38 0.21
CA GLY A 272 -11.07 -8.93 1.56
C GLY A 272 -9.90 -8.49 2.45
N LEU A 273 -8.74 -8.19 1.88
CA LEU A 273 -7.55 -7.72 2.58
C LEU A 273 -7.09 -6.40 1.95
N GLY A 274 -7.78 -5.32 2.32
CA GLY A 274 -7.44 -3.96 1.94
C GLY A 274 -6.72 -3.23 3.08
N PHE A 275 -5.93 -2.21 2.72
CA PHE A 275 -5.24 -1.36 3.68
C PHE A 275 -5.45 0.10 3.33
N ALA A 276 -5.44 0.93 4.36
CA ALA A 276 -5.56 2.37 4.19
C ALA A 276 -4.68 3.12 5.20
N ILE A 277 -4.17 4.26 4.77
CA ILE A 277 -3.36 5.17 5.58
C ILE A 277 -4.33 6.03 6.41
N PRO A 278 -4.18 6.12 7.75
CA PRO A 278 -5.00 6.99 8.58
C PRO A 278 -4.91 8.46 8.13
N ILE A 279 -6.05 9.15 8.04
CA ILE A 279 -6.06 10.54 7.57
C ILE A 279 -5.27 11.47 8.51
N ASP A 280 -5.32 11.21 9.82
CA ASP A 280 -4.60 12.00 10.82
C ASP A 280 -3.07 11.98 10.60
N ASP A 281 -2.52 10.85 10.13
CA ASP A 281 -1.10 10.73 9.81
C ASP A 281 -0.77 11.31 8.44
N ALA A 282 -1.66 11.13 7.47
CA ALA A 282 -1.50 11.73 6.14
C ALA A 282 -1.48 13.26 6.23
N LEU A 283 -2.34 13.89 7.06
CA LEU A 283 -2.39 15.35 7.20
C LEU A 283 -1.13 15.96 7.80
N LYS A 284 -0.44 15.25 8.73
CA LYS A 284 0.88 15.70 9.24
C LYS A 284 1.92 15.79 8.11
N VAL A 285 1.87 14.82 7.19
CA VAL A 285 2.74 14.80 6.00
C VAL A 285 2.34 15.93 5.04
N VAL A 286 1.05 16.13 4.80
CA VAL A 286 0.51 17.20 3.94
C VAL A 286 0.94 18.57 4.39
N ASP A 287 0.90 18.86 5.70
CA ASP A 287 1.34 20.14 6.26
C ASP A 287 2.80 20.44 5.93
N ASP A 288 3.67 19.43 6.07
CA ASP A 288 5.09 19.56 5.72
C ASP A 288 5.29 19.68 4.20
N LEU A 289 4.60 18.88 3.39
CA LEU A 289 4.69 18.95 1.93
C LEU A 289 4.24 20.33 1.43
N ALA A 290 3.16 20.87 1.96
CA ALA A 290 2.66 22.20 1.59
C ALA A 290 3.62 23.33 1.98
N ALA A 291 4.31 23.22 3.13
CA ALA A 291 5.19 24.24 3.63
C ALA A 291 6.62 24.17 3.04
N TYR A 292 7.13 22.97 2.80
CA TYR A 292 8.54 22.74 2.49
C TYR A 292 8.75 21.92 1.20
N GLY A 293 7.74 21.26 0.65
CA GLY A 293 7.87 20.33 -0.47
C GLY A 293 8.39 18.93 -0.08
N TYR A 294 8.72 18.71 1.19
CA TYR A 294 9.21 17.44 1.75
C TYR A 294 8.84 17.35 3.23
N VAL A 295 8.94 16.15 3.82
CA VAL A 295 8.66 15.96 5.26
C VAL A 295 9.88 16.37 6.07
N LYS A 296 9.73 17.47 6.79
CA LYS A 296 10.81 18.11 7.56
C LYS A 296 11.19 17.31 8.81
N GLY A 297 12.46 17.45 9.21
CA GLY A 297 12.97 16.88 10.46
C GLY A 297 13.18 15.36 10.44
N ARG A 298 13.05 14.70 9.29
CA ARG A 298 13.34 13.27 9.18
C ARG A 298 14.83 12.99 9.30
N PRO A 299 15.21 12.01 10.14
CA PRO A 299 16.61 11.68 10.33
C PRO A 299 17.16 10.85 9.15
N LEU A 300 18.38 11.17 8.72
CA LEU A 300 19.15 10.45 7.73
C LEU A 300 20.50 10.02 8.34
N LEU A 301 20.78 8.72 8.34
CA LEU A 301 22.11 8.18 8.69
C LEU A 301 23.10 8.27 7.51
N GLY A 302 22.57 8.25 6.28
CA GLY A 302 23.39 8.28 5.07
C GLY A 302 24.17 7.00 4.81
N VAL A 303 23.58 5.85 5.16
CA VAL A 303 24.14 4.51 4.90
C VAL A 303 23.10 3.63 4.20
N VAL A 304 23.56 2.71 3.36
CA VAL A 304 22.80 1.56 2.89
C VAL A 304 23.21 0.36 3.72
N VAL A 305 22.24 -0.37 4.27
CA VAL A 305 22.49 -1.50 5.16
C VAL A 305 21.84 -2.78 4.67
N GLY A 306 22.43 -3.92 5.03
CA GLY A 306 21.89 -5.27 4.83
C GLY A 306 21.83 -6.03 6.16
N ASN A 307 21.09 -7.17 6.20
CA ASN A 307 21.13 -8.06 7.37
C ASN A 307 22.49 -8.75 7.42
N ALA A 308 23.24 -8.56 8.51
CA ALA A 308 24.61 -9.04 8.63
C ALA A 308 24.73 -10.57 8.50
N GLU A 309 23.77 -11.33 9.02
CA GLU A 309 23.73 -12.80 8.91
C GLU A 309 23.87 -13.33 7.47
N ALA A 310 23.41 -12.57 6.46
CA ALA A 310 23.51 -12.96 5.05
C ALA A 310 24.92 -12.76 4.47
N TYR A 311 25.80 -12.02 5.15
CA TYR A 311 27.10 -11.61 4.65
C TYR A 311 28.26 -12.06 5.56
N THR A 312 27.97 -12.65 6.74
CA THR A 312 28.95 -13.15 7.68
C THR A 312 28.94 -14.69 7.69
N THR A 313 30.09 -15.32 7.86
CA THR A 313 30.22 -16.79 7.88
C THR A 313 29.80 -17.42 9.20
N ASP A 314 29.77 -16.65 10.27
CA ASP A 314 29.43 -17.04 11.64
C ASP A 314 27.98 -16.69 12.03
N GLY A 315 27.23 -16.06 11.09
CA GLY A 315 25.84 -15.65 11.34
C GLY A 315 25.71 -14.52 12.35
N THR A 316 26.72 -13.61 12.43
CA THR A 316 26.67 -12.45 13.35
C THR A 316 25.41 -11.63 13.10
N PRO A 317 24.54 -11.40 14.11
CA PRO A 317 23.36 -10.58 13.96
C PRO A 317 23.71 -9.10 13.89
N GLY A 318 22.89 -8.30 13.20
CA GLY A 318 23.08 -6.85 13.10
C GLY A 318 22.74 -6.29 11.72
N ALA A 319 22.97 -4.99 11.54
CA ALA A 319 22.84 -4.30 10.28
C ALA A 319 24.22 -3.97 9.71
N ILE A 320 24.66 -4.71 8.65
CA ILE A 320 25.95 -4.46 8.00
C ILE A 320 25.85 -3.27 7.05
N VAL A 321 26.83 -2.36 7.13
CA VAL A 321 26.94 -1.20 6.24
C VAL A 321 27.46 -1.64 4.89
N MET A 322 26.64 -1.48 3.85
CA MET A 322 26.95 -1.85 2.46
C MET A 322 27.50 -0.66 1.67
N GLU A 323 26.94 0.53 1.89
CA GLU A 323 27.36 1.76 1.24
C GLU A 323 27.26 2.93 2.23
N ILE A 324 28.07 3.97 2.01
CA ILE A 324 28.05 5.22 2.80
C ILE A 324 27.98 6.39 1.83
N ASN A 325 27.00 7.27 2.07
CA ASN A 325 26.90 8.52 1.35
C ASN A 325 28.04 9.43 1.78
N ARG A 326 28.90 9.79 0.85
CA ARG A 326 30.06 10.65 1.12
C ARG A 326 29.61 11.99 1.70
N GLY A 327 30.24 12.41 2.81
CA GLY A 327 29.93 13.64 3.52
C GLY A 327 28.68 13.55 4.43
N SER A 328 28.04 12.37 4.55
CA SER A 328 26.94 12.15 5.50
C SER A 328 27.42 12.17 6.95
N CYS A 329 26.47 12.20 7.88
CA CYS A 329 26.77 12.12 9.31
C CYS A 329 27.51 10.83 9.69
N SER A 330 27.21 9.70 9.06
CA SER A 330 27.92 8.43 9.28
C SER A 330 29.37 8.47 8.74
N ASP A 331 29.58 9.04 7.56
CA ASP A 331 30.93 9.25 6.99
C ASP A 331 31.75 10.14 7.90
N LYS A 332 31.21 11.28 8.33
CA LYS A 332 31.87 12.22 9.28
C LYS A 332 32.18 11.59 10.64
N ALA A 333 31.34 10.67 11.09
CA ALA A 333 31.58 9.94 12.35
C ALA A 333 32.63 8.83 12.24
N GLY A 334 33.06 8.45 11.02
CA GLY A 334 34.07 7.42 10.78
C GLY A 334 33.53 6.00 10.70
N ILE A 335 32.24 5.84 10.47
CA ILE A 335 31.62 4.54 10.12
C ILE A 335 32.15 4.15 8.73
N LEU A 336 32.45 2.87 8.51
CA LEU A 336 32.99 2.34 7.27
C LEU A 336 32.10 1.24 6.69
N VAL A 337 32.20 1.02 5.39
CA VAL A 337 31.61 -0.15 4.72
C VAL A 337 32.17 -1.42 5.35
N GLY A 338 31.30 -2.37 5.68
CA GLY A 338 31.63 -3.60 6.38
C GLY A 338 31.44 -3.54 7.90
N ASP A 339 31.21 -2.36 8.50
CA ASP A 339 30.83 -2.27 9.92
C ASP A 339 29.45 -2.92 10.13
N ILE A 340 29.32 -3.68 11.22
CA ILE A 340 28.04 -4.29 11.60
C ILE A 340 27.49 -3.51 12.80
N ILE A 341 26.44 -2.75 12.59
CA ILE A 341 25.73 -2.01 13.62
C ILE A 341 24.98 -3.01 14.51
N VAL A 342 25.33 -3.04 15.81
CA VAL A 342 24.74 -3.94 16.81
C VAL A 342 23.94 -3.20 17.89
N GLU A 343 24.15 -1.88 18.02
CA GLU A 343 23.35 -1.00 18.88
C GLU A 343 23.23 0.37 18.23
N ALA A 344 22.07 1.01 18.35
CA ALA A 344 21.83 2.37 17.87
C ALA A 344 20.81 3.08 18.77
N GLY A 345 21.20 4.25 19.31
CA GLY A 345 20.34 5.03 20.21
C GLY A 345 19.90 4.27 21.46
N GLY A 346 20.75 3.37 21.99
CA GLY A 346 20.47 2.54 23.17
C GLY A 346 19.57 1.32 22.89
N LYS A 347 19.20 1.06 21.62
CA LYS A 347 18.46 -0.14 21.21
C LYS A 347 19.40 -1.18 20.60
N THR A 348 19.27 -2.44 20.97
CA THR A 348 19.97 -3.57 20.35
C THR A 348 19.47 -3.74 18.91
N ILE A 349 20.40 -3.90 17.98
CA ILE A 349 20.13 -4.09 16.55
C ILE A 349 20.59 -5.48 16.15
N THR A 350 19.64 -6.35 15.82
CA THR A 350 19.89 -7.71 15.34
C THR A 350 19.62 -7.85 13.84
N SER A 351 18.93 -6.89 13.24
CA SER A 351 18.52 -6.87 11.86
C SER A 351 18.39 -5.44 11.32
N VAL A 352 18.25 -5.30 10.00
CA VAL A 352 17.90 -4.02 9.36
C VAL A 352 16.56 -3.50 9.88
N ALA A 353 15.59 -4.40 10.13
CA ALA A 353 14.28 -4.02 10.64
C ALA A 353 14.38 -3.33 12.01
N ASP A 354 15.24 -3.81 12.93
CA ASP A 354 15.45 -3.19 14.24
C ASP A 354 16.03 -1.77 14.10
N LEU A 355 16.99 -1.57 13.18
CA LEU A 355 17.58 -0.26 12.94
C LEU A 355 16.54 0.74 12.40
N LEU A 356 15.68 0.28 11.48
CA LEU A 356 14.61 1.10 10.92
C LEU A 356 13.55 1.44 11.98
N ASP A 357 13.21 0.48 12.85
CA ASP A 357 12.31 0.75 13.97
C ASP A 357 12.92 1.71 14.99
N ALA A 358 14.20 1.53 15.32
CA ALA A 358 14.91 2.47 16.20
C ALA A 358 14.87 3.90 15.67
N ARG A 359 15.07 4.07 14.35
CA ARG A 359 15.06 5.37 13.65
C ARG A 359 13.74 6.14 13.78
N ARG A 360 12.60 5.46 13.98
CA ARG A 360 11.28 6.11 14.12
C ARG A 360 11.20 7.09 15.31
N ALA A 361 12.02 6.87 16.33
CA ALA A 361 12.06 7.71 17.52
C ALA A 361 13.01 8.91 17.41
N TRP A 362 13.77 9.03 16.30
CA TRP A 362 14.79 10.05 16.15
C TRP A 362 14.33 11.16 15.22
N HIS A 363 14.98 12.33 15.36
CA HIS A 363 14.78 13.51 14.52
C HIS A 363 16.11 13.95 13.91
N ALA A 364 16.04 14.69 12.82
CA ALA A 364 17.21 15.36 12.27
C ALA A 364 17.82 16.30 13.32
N GLY A 365 19.15 16.28 13.45
CA GLY A 365 19.88 17.03 14.49
C GLY A 365 20.04 16.31 15.82
N ASP A 366 19.34 15.20 16.07
CA ASP A 366 19.59 14.37 17.25
C ASP A 366 21.00 13.77 17.19
N THR A 367 21.66 13.70 18.34
CA THR A 367 22.93 13.00 18.48
C THR A 367 22.69 11.67 19.13
N ILE A 368 22.97 10.60 18.41
CA ILE A 368 22.81 9.21 18.87
C ILE A 368 24.14 8.49 19.00
N THR A 369 24.20 7.50 19.87
CA THR A 369 25.32 6.58 19.95
C THR A 369 25.04 5.37 19.05
N ILE A 370 26.01 5.01 18.20
CA ILE A 370 26.03 3.78 17.41
C ILE A 370 27.19 2.91 17.89
N VAL A 371 26.89 1.64 18.19
CA VAL A 371 27.92 0.63 18.46
C VAL A 371 27.99 -0.31 17.26
N ALA A 372 29.19 -0.49 16.71
CA ALA A 372 29.38 -1.38 15.57
C ALA A 372 30.60 -2.29 15.77
N LEU A 373 30.55 -3.46 15.13
CA LEU A 373 31.65 -4.40 15.02
C LEU A 373 32.41 -4.14 13.71
N ARG A 374 33.73 -3.97 13.82
CA ARG A 374 34.67 -3.87 12.69
C ARG A 374 35.71 -4.97 12.81
N GLY A 375 35.45 -6.11 12.15
CA GLY A 375 36.21 -7.33 12.43
C GLY A 375 35.93 -7.81 13.87
N GLU A 376 37.02 -7.94 14.68
CA GLU A 376 36.90 -8.34 16.09
C GLU A 376 36.76 -7.14 17.06
N GLU A 377 36.85 -5.92 16.55
CA GLU A 377 36.82 -4.70 17.38
C GLU A 377 35.37 -4.19 17.53
N THR A 378 35.01 -3.81 18.77
CA THR A 378 33.77 -3.09 19.06
C THR A 378 34.07 -1.60 19.10
N LEU A 379 33.44 -0.84 18.22
CA LEU A 379 33.61 0.60 18.09
C LEU A 379 32.35 1.34 18.49
N THR A 380 32.51 2.51 19.08
CA THR A 380 31.41 3.38 19.48
C THR A 380 31.54 4.72 18.77
N PHE A 381 30.48 5.13 18.09
CA PHE A 381 30.40 6.37 17.32
C PHE A 381 29.32 7.29 17.92
N SER A 382 29.62 8.59 17.98
CA SER A 382 28.62 9.62 18.25
C SER A 382 28.21 10.25 16.91
N VAL A 383 26.95 10.10 16.54
CA VAL A 383 26.45 10.51 15.22
C VAL A 383 25.36 11.56 15.40
N THR A 384 25.56 12.77 14.89
CA THR A 384 24.51 13.79 14.80
C THR A 384 23.81 13.63 13.46
N LEU A 385 22.53 13.24 13.51
CA LEU A 385 21.75 12.84 12.33
C LEU A 385 21.55 14.01 11.37
N ASP A 386 21.85 13.77 10.09
CA ASP A 386 21.49 14.70 9.02
C ASP A 386 19.94 14.73 8.81
N GLU A 387 19.45 15.75 8.11
CA GLU A 387 18.07 15.81 7.65
C GLU A 387 17.95 15.14 6.27
N ASP A 388 16.89 14.35 6.07
CA ASP A 388 16.58 13.70 4.81
C ASP A 388 15.97 14.71 3.83
N LEU A 389 16.80 15.42 3.12
CA LEU A 389 16.41 16.43 2.14
C LEU A 389 16.18 15.79 0.77
N PRO A 390 15.22 16.30 -0.03
CA PRO A 390 15.06 15.90 -1.42
C PRO A 390 16.37 16.06 -2.18
N GLN A 391 16.74 15.04 -2.96
CA GLN A 391 17.90 15.17 -3.84
C GLN A 391 17.55 16.21 -4.91
N LYS A 392 18.35 17.27 -5.01
CA LYS A 392 18.23 18.21 -6.13
C LYS A 392 18.65 17.45 -7.39
N THR A 393 17.72 17.21 -8.29
CA THR A 393 18.03 16.85 -9.68
C THR A 393 18.68 18.08 -10.31
N GLU A 394 20.01 17.99 -10.54
CA GLU A 394 20.74 18.99 -11.34
C GLU A 394 20.32 18.89 -12.83
#